data_2bf654450c20e23bef8a85e9ca8c8b2e
#
_entry.id   2bf654450c20e23bef8a85e9ca8c8b2e
#
_cell.length_a   1.000
_cell.length_b   1.000
_cell.length_c   1.000
_cell.angle_alpha   90.00
_cell.angle_beta   90.00
_cell.angle_gamma   90.00
#
_symmetry.space_group_name_H-M   'P 1'
#
loop_
_entity.id
_entity.type
_entity.pdbx_description
1 polymer ?
#
loop_
_entity_poly.entity_id
_entity_poly.type
_entity_poly.pdbx_seq_one_letter_code
_entity_poly.pdbx_strand_id
1 'polypeptide(L)'
;MDWYAREARDLPWRRTRDPYAILVSEVMLQQTQVARVVPRWEAWLERWPTARALAAAPVAEVLAAWVGLGYNRRALRLREACAVVARDGWPDDLSSLPGIGPYTAAAVGAFAFGRDELPVDTNVRRVLERTEWTPSHTPPEMGQALMELGAMVCRARDAACGICPVAHGCASAGEVVVAPRARAGARERFEDSNRWVRGRVIEALAAGADLPEGIELERLERAISGLVRDGLVVRGPDGLRLPV
;
A
#
# COMPACT_ATOMS: atom_id res chain seq x y z
N MET A 1 -20.37 11.71 11.12
CA MET A 1 -20.26 10.22 10.93
C MET A 1 -21.36 9.67 10.03
N ASP A 2 -22.56 10.22 10.02
CA ASP A 2 -23.71 9.72 9.20
C ASP A 2 -23.42 9.66 7.69
N TRP A 3 -22.66 10.63 7.16
CA TRP A 3 -22.20 10.58 5.78
C TRP A 3 -21.33 9.34 5.50
N TYR A 4 -20.36 9.08 6.34
CA TYR A 4 -19.47 7.93 6.20
C TYR A 4 -20.23 6.60 6.25
N ALA A 5 -21.20 6.48 7.15
CA ALA A 5 -22.01 5.26 7.26
C ALA A 5 -22.83 4.97 6.00
N ARG A 6 -23.24 6.02 5.22
CA ARG A 6 -24.04 5.85 3.99
C ARG A 6 -23.20 5.71 2.73
N GLU A 7 -22.09 6.44 2.65
CA GLU A 7 -21.35 6.66 1.39
C GLU A 7 -20.01 5.94 1.32
N ALA A 8 -19.54 5.35 2.44
CA ALA A 8 -18.24 4.70 2.47
C ALA A 8 -18.22 3.49 1.52
N ARG A 9 -17.12 3.37 0.78
CA ARG A 9 -16.87 2.18 -0.04
C ARG A 9 -16.82 0.94 0.85
N ASP A 10 -17.47 -0.13 0.42
CA ASP A 10 -17.42 -1.41 1.10
C ASP A 10 -16.11 -2.12 0.77
N LEU A 11 -15.15 -2.04 1.69
CA LEU A 11 -13.82 -2.61 1.54
C LEU A 11 -13.62 -3.75 2.54
N PRO A 12 -13.17 -4.95 2.10
CA PRO A 12 -13.17 -6.15 2.95
C PRO A 12 -12.33 -5.99 4.22
N TRP A 13 -11.21 -5.28 4.17
CA TRP A 13 -10.36 -5.02 5.35
C TRP A 13 -10.97 -4.07 6.39
N ARG A 14 -12.08 -3.41 6.08
CA ARG A 14 -12.85 -2.59 7.05
C ARG A 14 -13.83 -3.42 7.90
N ARG A 15 -14.07 -4.67 7.49
CA ARG A 15 -14.98 -5.59 8.18
C ARG A 15 -14.26 -6.46 9.20
N THR A 16 -12.95 -6.33 9.33
CA THR A 16 -12.14 -7.11 10.27
C THR A 16 -11.36 -6.20 11.22
N ARG A 17 -11.01 -6.75 12.37
CA ARG A 17 -10.05 -6.17 13.33
C ARG A 17 -8.81 -7.06 13.49
N ASP A 18 -8.65 -8.07 12.65
CA ASP A 18 -7.43 -8.88 12.64
C ASP A 18 -6.23 -8.03 12.23
N PRO A 19 -5.24 -7.83 13.12
CA PRO A 19 -4.10 -6.98 12.85
C PRO A 19 -3.25 -7.47 11.66
N TYR A 20 -3.20 -8.77 11.41
CA TYR A 20 -2.51 -9.32 10.25
C TYR A 20 -3.23 -8.95 8.94
N ALA A 21 -4.53 -9.15 8.89
CA ALA A 21 -5.33 -8.82 7.71
C ALA A 21 -5.28 -7.33 7.37
N ILE A 22 -5.34 -6.46 8.40
CA ILE A 22 -5.20 -5.01 8.25
C ILE A 22 -3.79 -4.63 7.79
N LEU A 23 -2.73 -5.21 8.39
CA LEU A 23 -1.36 -4.97 7.97
C LEU A 23 -1.15 -5.32 6.48
N VAL A 24 -1.66 -6.48 6.05
CA VAL A 24 -1.58 -6.90 4.64
C VAL A 24 -2.23 -5.86 3.73
N SER A 25 -3.44 -5.37 4.06
CA SER A 25 -4.12 -4.36 3.24
C SER A 25 -3.33 -3.05 3.17
N GLU A 26 -2.83 -2.56 4.31
CA GLU A 26 -2.08 -1.31 4.38
C GLU A 26 -0.79 -1.37 3.55
N VAL A 27 -0.06 -2.48 3.61
CA VAL A 27 1.15 -2.66 2.80
C VAL A 27 0.81 -2.82 1.31
N MET A 28 -0.27 -3.52 0.95
CA MET A 28 -0.69 -3.64 -0.46
C MET A 28 -1.17 -2.31 -1.05
N LEU A 29 -1.85 -1.47 -0.25
CA LEU A 29 -2.38 -0.18 -0.67
C LEU A 29 -1.31 0.88 -0.92
N GLN A 30 -0.09 0.70 -0.41
CA GLN A 30 1.01 1.63 -0.68
C GLN A 30 1.22 1.78 -2.20
N GLN A 31 0.88 2.95 -2.75
CA GLN A 31 0.99 3.27 -4.18
C GLN A 31 0.26 2.31 -5.13
N THR A 32 -0.76 1.59 -4.65
CA THR A 32 -1.57 0.66 -5.43
C THR A 32 -3.05 1.05 -5.32
N GLN A 33 -3.76 0.99 -6.43
CA GLN A 33 -5.19 1.32 -6.47
C GLN A 33 -6.03 0.27 -5.74
N VAL A 34 -7.05 0.70 -5.00
CA VAL A 34 -7.96 -0.15 -4.21
C VAL A 34 -8.54 -1.31 -5.04
N ALA A 35 -9.05 -1.03 -6.24
CA ALA A 35 -9.64 -2.05 -7.11
C ALA A 35 -8.68 -3.19 -7.48
N ARG A 36 -7.37 -2.92 -7.47
CA ARG A 36 -6.34 -3.94 -7.72
C ARG A 36 -6.01 -4.73 -6.44
N VAL A 37 -6.13 -4.07 -5.28
CA VAL A 37 -5.79 -4.68 -3.98
C VAL A 37 -6.85 -5.65 -3.51
N VAL A 38 -8.14 -5.33 -3.64
CA VAL A 38 -9.23 -6.17 -3.13
C VAL A 38 -9.07 -7.66 -3.49
N PRO A 39 -9.04 -8.06 -4.78
CA PRO A 39 -8.93 -9.48 -5.12
C PRO A 39 -7.59 -10.12 -4.71
N ARG A 40 -6.54 -9.31 -4.60
CA ARG A 40 -5.21 -9.81 -4.17
C ARG A 40 -5.14 -10.03 -2.68
N TRP A 41 -5.79 -9.18 -1.89
CA TRP A 41 -5.88 -9.30 -0.45
C TRP A 41 -6.68 -10.55 -0.05
N GLU A 42 -7.81 -10.81 -0.71
CA GLU A 42 -8.62 -12.00 -0.48
C GLU A 42 -7.84 -13.28 -0.77
N ALA A 43 -7.25 -13.40 -1.96
CA ALA A 43 -6.42 -14.54 -2.34
C ALA A 43 -5.19 -14.72 -1.44
N TRP A 44 -4.61 -13.61 -0.92
CA TRP A 44 -3.48 -13.65 -0.01
C TRP A 44 -3.86 -14.24 1.34
N LEU A 45 -4.99 -13.81 1.92
CA LEU A 45 -5.46 -14.31 3.21
C LEU A 45 -5.98 -15.75 3.11
N GLU A 46 -6.56 -16.15 1.98
CA GLU A 46 -6.90 -17.55 1.72
C GLU A 46 -5.65 -18.43 1.73
N ARG A 47 -4.58 -18.00 1.09
CA ARG A 47 -3.33 -18.76 1.01
C ARG A 47 -2.53 -18.73 2.32
N TRP A 48 -2.45 -17.59 2.97
CA TRP A 48 -1.73 -17.39 4.23
C TRP A 48 -2.63 -16.69 5.24
N PRO A 49 -3.45 -17.44 5.98
CA PRO A 49 -4.47 -16.85 6.86
C PRO A 49 -3.91 -16.20 8.12
N THR A 50 -2.62 -16.38 8.43
CA THR A 50 -1.98 -15.84 9.63
C THR A 50 -0.57 -15.32 9.36
N ALA A 51 -0.08 -14.42 10.21
CA ALA A 51 1.30 -13.95 10.16
C ALA A 51 2.31 -15.11 10.21
N ARG A 52 2.04 -16.14 11.01
CA ARG A 52 2.88 -17.36 11.11
C ARG A 52 2.91 -18.11 9.78
N ALA A 53 1.77 -18.27 9.11
CA ALA A 53 1.70 -18.93 7.82
C ALA A 53 2.52 -18.19 6.76
N LEU A 54 2.41 -16.85 6.70
CA LEU A 54 3.19 -16.03 5.79
C LEU A 54 4.69 -16.05 6.11
N ALA A 55 5.04 -16.00 7.39
CA ALA A 55 6.44 -16.06 7.83
C ALA A 55 7.14 -17.38 7.40
N ALA A 56 6.42 -18.49 7.41
CA ALA A 56 6.92 -19.79 7.00
C ALA A 56 6.91 -20.01 5.47
N ALA A 57 6.24 -19.13 4.71
CA ALA A 57 6.12 -19.29 3.26
C ALA A 57 7.47 -19.13 2.54
N PRO A 58 7.76 -19.94 1.51
CA PRO A 58 8.92 -19.74 0.65
C PRO A 58 8.88 -18.34 0.00
N VAL A 59 10.03 -17.69 -0.05
CA VAL A 59 10.14 -16.32 -0.60
C VAL A 59 9.66 -16.28 -2.07
N ALA A 60 9.98 -17.31 -2.85
CA ALA A 60 9.53 -17.42 -4.24
C ALA A 60 8.00 -17.38 -4.37
N GLU A 61 7.28 -18.08 -3.49
CA GLU A 61 5.82 -18.11 -3.49
C GLU A 61 5.22 -16.75 -3.12
N VAL A 62 5.81 -16.08 -2.12
CA VAL A 62 5.40 -14.75 -1.67
C VAL A 62 5.58 -13.73 -2.82
N LEU A 63 6.71 -13.78 -3.52
CA LEU A 63 6.97 -12.91 -4.67
C LEU A 63 6.04 -13.21 -5.85
N ALA A 64 5.77 -14.49 -6.13
CA ALA A 64 4.83 -14.91 -7.18
C ALA A 64 3.41 -14.38 -6.91
N ALA A 65 2.91 -14.49 -5.68
CA ALA A 65 1.61 -13.96 -5.30
C ALA A 65 1.55 -12.42 -5.31
N TRP A 66 2.70 -11.74 -5.19
CA TRP A 66 2.80 -10.28 -5.23
C TRP A 66 2.87 -9.70 -6.64
N VAL A 67 3.05 -10.52 -7.68
CA VAL A 67 3.11 -10.08 -9.08
C VAL A 67 1.92 -9.18 -9.41
N GLY A 68 2.17 -8.05 -10.06
CA GLY A 68 1.15 -7.07 -10.44
C GLY A 68 0.88 -5.96 -9.40
N LEU A 69 1.33 -6.08 -8.15
CA LEU A 69 1.24 -5.01 -7.15
C LEU A 69 2.40 -4.00 -7.25
N GLY A 70 3.55 -4.41 -7.80
CA GLY A 70 4.75 -3.59 -7.91
C GLY A 70 5.46 -3.34 -6.57
N TYR A 71 6.63 -2.67 -6.62
CA TYR A 71 7.44 -2.42 -5.42
C TYR A 71 7.67 -3.68 -4.57
N ASN A 72 8.17 -4.73 -5.20
CA ASN A 72 8.18 -6.11 -4.70
C ASN A 72 8.93 -6.31 -3.36
N ARG A 73 9.84 -5.37 -2.97
CA ARG A 73 10.44 -5.36 -1.63
C ARG A 73 9.40 -5.25 -0.50
N ARG A 74 8.21 -4.69 -0.78
CA ARG A 74 7.13 -4.64 0.23
C ARG A 74 6.69 -6.04 0.65
N ALA A 75 6.63 -6.98 -0.30
CA ALA A 75 6.28 -8.37 0.00
C ALA A 75 7.28 -9.02 0.96
N LEU A 76 8.59 -8.81 0.72
CA LEU A 76 9.63 -9.32 1.61
C LEU A 76 9.56 -8.67 2.99
N ARG A 77 9.39 -7.35 3.05
CA ARG A 77 9.26 -6.62 4.31
C ARG A 77 8.02 -7.03 5.10
N LEU A 78 6.91 -7.28 4.42
CA LEU A 78 5.70 -7.82 5.05
C LEU A 78 5.96 -9.22 5.64
N ARG A 79 6.62 -10.12 4.89
CA ARG A 79 7.00 -11.43 5.38
C ARG A 79 7.96 -11.35 6.58
N GLU A 80 8.97 -10.47 6.52
CA GLU A 80 9.90 -10.21 7.62
C GLU A 80 9.18 -9.69 8.87
N ALA A 81 8.26 -8.72 8.71
CA ALA A 81 7.43 -8.22 9.81
C ALA A 81 6.59 -9.35 10.43
N CYS A 82 5.98 -10.19 9.58
CA CYS A 82 5.23 -11.36 10.04
C CYS A 82 6.10 -12.39 10.76
N ALA A 83 7.38 -12.54 10.39
CA ALA A 83 8.31 -13.41 11.10
C ALA A 83 8.62 -12.89 12.53
N VAL A 84 8.75 -11.57 12.69
CA VAL A 84 8.88 -10.96 14.02
C VAL A 84 7.61 -11.20 14.84
N VAL A 85 6.43 -10.89 14.27
CA VAL A 85 5.14 -11.09 14.96
C VAL A 85 4.90 -12.55 15.32
N ALA A 86 5.27 -13.49 14.45
CA ALA A 86 5.10 -14.93 14.70
C ALA A 86 6.01 -15.45 15.83
N ARG A 87 7.17 -14.84 16.04
CA ARG A 87 8.15 -15.19 17.07
C ARG A 87 7.84 -14.50 18.40
N ASP A 88 7.62 -13.19 18.38
CA ASP A 88 7.62 -12.32 19.56
C ASP A 88 6.24 -11.77 19.92
N GLY A 89 5.23 -11.95 19.04
CA GLY A 89 3.94 -11.27 19.15
C GLY A 89 3.95 -9.87 18.54
N TRP A 90 2.83 -9.17 18.65
CA TRP A 90 2.70 -7.79 18.19
C TRP A 90 3.39 -6.85 19.18
N PRO A 91 4.35 -6.03 18.74
CA PRO A 91 5.01 -5.09 19.62
C PRO A 91 4.11 -3.88 19.95
N ASP A 92 4.36 -3.23 21.08
CA ASP A 92 3.68 -1.98 21.43
C ASP A 92 4.01 -0.87 20.43
N ASP A 93 5.27 -0.73 20.05
CA ASP A 93 5.69 0.13 18.94
C ASP A 93 5.68 -0.64 17.62
N LEU A 94 4.58 -0.52 16.88
CA LEU A 94 4.41 -1.16 15.58
C LEU A 94 5.41 -0.66 14.52
N SER A 95 6.01 0.53 14.69
CA SER A 95 7.01 1.06 13.77
C SER A 95 8.36 0.34 13.87
N SER A 96 8.57 -0.46 14.91
CA SER A 96 9.74 -1.33 15.07
C SER A 96 9.74 -2.52 14.11
N LEU A 97 8.58 -2.86 13.51
CA LEU A 97 8.48 -3.96 12.56
C LEU A 97 9.14 -3.61 11.21
N PRO A 98 9.82 -4.59 10.57
CA PRO A 98 10.48 -4.38 9.29
C PRO A 98 9.57 -3.78 8.21
N GLY A 99 9.93 -2.62 7.65
CA GLY A 99 9.21 -1.97 6.56
C GLY A 99 7.89 -1.29 6.97
N ILE A 100 7.61 -1.19 8.25
CA ILE A 100 6.43 -0.50 8.78
C ILE A 100 6.84 0.92 9.18
N GLY A 101 6.35 1.89 8.41
CA GLY A 101 6.55 3.31 8.71
C GLY A 101 5.47 3.87 9.64
N PRO A 102 5.62 5.15 10.07
CA PRO A 102 4.71 5.79 11.02
C PRO A 102 3.24 5.73 10.59
N TYR A 103 2.96 5.93 9.30
CA TYR A 103 1.59 5.84 8.78
C TYR A 103 1.00 4.44 8.96
N THR A 104 1.72 3.39 8.51
CA THR A 104 1.22 2.01 8.61
C THR A 104 1.10 1.57 10.07
N ALA A 105 2.02 1.98 10.93
CA ALA A 105 1.95 1.74 12.37
C ALA A 105 0.68 2.36 12.98
N ALA A 106 0.40 3.64 12.70
CA ALA A 106 -0.80 4.32 13.16
C ALA A 106 -2.08 3.68 12.59
N ALA A 107 -2.08 3.26 11.31
CA ALA A 107 -3.24 2.61 10.70
C ALA A 107 -3.56 1.26 11.35
N VAL A 108 -2.56 0.41 11.56
CA VAL A 108 -2.74 -0.87 12.25
C VAL A 108 -3.09 -0.62 13.72
N GLY A 109 -2.45 0.34 14.39
CA GLY A 109 -2.75 0.74 15.76
C GLY A 109 -4.21 1.15 15.94
N ALA A 110 -4.69 2.05 15.09
CA ALA A 110 -6.07 2.51 15.12
C ALA A 110 -7.06 1.40 14.74
N PHE A 111 -6.89 0.78 13.57
CA PHE A 111 -7.93 -0.08 12.99
C PHE A 111 -7.99 -1.48 13.60
N ALA A 112 -6.85 -2.04 14.04
CA ALA A 112 -6.81 -3.35 14.67
C ALA A 112 -6.90 -3.29 16.20
N PHE A 113 -6.13 -2.39 16.81
CA PHE A 113 -6.00 -2.33 18.26
C PHE A 113 -6.87 -1.25 18.92
N GLY A 114 -7.60 -0.44 18.15
CA GLY A 114 -8.50 0.60 18.66
C GLY A 114 -7.76 1.76 19.35
N ARG A 115 -6.49 1.99 19.00
CA ARG A 115 -5.70 3.09 19.57
C ARG A 115 -6.24 4.44 19.11
N ASP A 116 -6.15 5.43 19.98
CA ASP A 116 -6.48 6.84 19.65
C ASP A 116 -5.34 7.46 18.83
N GLU A 117 -5.19 6.98 17.61
CA GLU A 117 -4.15 7.38 16.66
C GLU A 117 -4.80 7.72 15.32
N LEU A 118 -4.40 8.83 14.71
CA LEU A 118 -4.87 9.20 13.37
C LEU A 118 -3.84 8.81 12.31
N PRO A 119 -4.13 7.82 11.45
CA PRO A 119 -3.27 7.54 10.30
C PRO A 119 -3.42 8.64 9.25
N VAL A 120 -2.39 9.48 9.12
CA VAL A 120 -2.41 10.64 8.23
C VAL A 120 -1.78 10.29 6.88
N ASP A 121 -2.61 9.88 5.92
CA ASP A 121 -2.22 9.74 4.52
C ASP A 121 -2.31 11.10 3.79
N THR A 122 -2.09 11.11 2.48
CA THR A 122 -2.20 12.34 1.66
C THR A 122 -3.63 12.87 1.58
N ASN A 123 -4.65 12.02 1.75
CA ASN A 123 -6.05 12.42 1.74
C ASN A 123 -6.43 13.06 3.06
N VAL A 124 -6.11 12.39 4.17
CA VAL A 124 -6.35 12.91 5.53
C VAL A 124 -5.63 14.24 5.72
N ARG A 125 -4.34 14.31 5.38
CA ARG A 125 -3.56 15.56 5.46
C ARG A 125 -4.25 16.71 4.72
N ARG A 126 -4.66 16.50 3.49
CA ARG A 126 -5.35 17.50 2.68
C ARG A 126 -6.67 17.95 3.30
N VAL A 127 -7.44 17.02 3.87
CA VAL A 127 -8.70 17.35 4.54
C VAL A 127 -8.41 18.23 5.76
N LEU A 128 -7.47 17.82 6.61
CA LEU A 128 -7.10 18.58 7.81
C LEU A 128 -6.59 20.00 7.46
N GLU A 129 -5.69 20.11 6.46
CA GLU A 129 -5.16 21.40 6.00
C GLU A 129 -6.27 22.33 5.47
N ARG A 130 -7.24 21.81 4.71
CA ARG A 130 -8.33 22.60 4.14
C ARG A 130 -9.42 22.99 5.15
N THR A 131 -9.65 22.13 6.11
CA THR A 131 -10.66 22.40 7.16
C THR A 131 -10.08 23.20 8.32
N GLU A 132 -8.74 23.29 8.43
CA GLU A 132 -8.03 23.82 9.60
C GLU A 132 -8.43 23.12 10.92
N TRP A 133 -8.96 21.91 10.79
CA TRP A 133 -9.41 21.14 11.93
C TRP A 133 -8.27 20.37 12.59
N THR A 134 -8.19 20.52 13.92
CA THR A 134 -7.25 19.75 14.75
C THR A 134 -8.05 18.86 15.68
N PRO A 135 -8.17 17.54 15.38
CA PRO A 135 -8.92 16.64 16.23
C PRO A 135 -8.23 16.45 17.59
N SER A 136 -9.00 16.52 18.67
CA SER A 136 -8.53 16.24 20.03
C SER A 136 -8.65 14.77 20.40
N HIS A 137 -9.45 14.01 19.64
CA HIS A 137 -9.69 12.59 19.79
C HIS A 137 -9.97 11.98 18.43
N THR A 138 -9.39 10.84 18.13
CA THR A 138 -9.38 10.24 16.78
C THR A 138 -9.77 8.75 16.82
N PRO A 139 -11.03 8.42 17.09
CA PRO A 139 -11.47 7.04 17.04
C PRO A 139 -11.22 6.45 15.65
N PRO A 140 -11.03 5.13 15.53
CA PRO A 140 -10.68 4.46 14.26
C PRO A 140 -11.60 4.81 13.10
N GLU A 141 -12.89 4.93 13.36
CA GLU A 141 -13.90 5.27 12.35
C GLU A 141 -13.70 6.68 11.77
N MET A 142 -13.15 7.61 12.57
CA MET A 142 -12.85 8.96 12.10
C MET A 142 -11.68 8.96 11.11
N GLY A 143 -10.63 8.19 11.37
CA GLY A 143 -9.52 8.01 10.42
C GLY A 143 -10.01 7.49 9.07
N GLN A 144 -10.85 6.46 9.08
CA GLN A 144 -11.46 5.92 7.87
C GLN A 144 -12.40 6.93 7.18
N ALA A 145 -13.19 7.68 7.93
CA ALA A 145 -14.09 8.70 7.37
C ALA A 145 -13.32 9.85 6.70
N LEU A 146 -12.21 10.30 7.29
CA LEU A 146 -11.35 11.32 6.69
C LEU A 146 -10.65 10.83 5.41
N MET A 147 -10.21 9.57 5.39
CA MET A 147 -9.66 8.94 4.17
C MET A 147 -10.68 8.91 3.04
N GLU A 148 -11.94 8.49 3.34
CA GLU A 148 -13.02 8.47 2.34
C GLU A 148 -13.39 9.88 1.89
N LEU A 149 -13.54 10.82 2.81
CA LEU A 149 -13.83 12.21 2.49
C LEU A 149 -12.77 12.79 1.54
N GLY A 150 -11.50 12.53 1.82
CA GLY A 150 -10.40 12.97 0.98
C GLY A 150 -10.34 12.27 -0.38
N ALA A 151 -10.70 10.98 -0.44
CA ALA A 151 -10.68 10.21 -1.68
C ALA A 151 -11.86 10.56 -2.60
N MET A 152 -13.05 10.76 -2.05
CA MET A 152 -14.30 10.86 -2.81
C MET A 152 -14.77 12.29 -3.02
N VAL A 153 -14.67 13.14 -2.00
CA VAL A 153 -15.25 14.51 -1.98
C VAL A 153 -14.18 15.57 -2.01
N CYS A 154 -13.30 15.62 -0.99
CA CYS A 154 -12.23 16.61 -0.87
C CYS A 154 -11.02 16.25 -1.72
N ARG A 155 -11.23 16.01 -3.02
CA ARG A 155 -10.17 15.61 -3.95
C ARG A 155 -9.14 16.72 -4.17
N ALA A 156 -7.94 16.33 -4.57
CA ALA A 156 -6.81 17.27 -4.68
C ALA A 156 -7.08 18.42 -5.67
N ARG A 157 -7.77 18.16 -6.78
CA ARG A 157 -7.96 19.13 -7.88
C ARG A 157 -9.40 19.48 -8.18
N ASP A 158 -10.33 18.68 -7.72
CA ASP A 158 -11.74 18.78 -8.07
C ASP A 158 -12.53 18.44 -6.81
N ALA A 159 -12.43 19.36 -5.84
CA ALA A 159 -13.14 19.20 -4.57
C ALA A 159 -14.62 19.50 -4.76
N ALA A 160 -15.46 18.52 -4.41
CA ALA A 160 -16.91 18.63 -4.51
C ALA A 160 -17.50 19.29 -3.26
N CYS A 161 -17.15 20.56 -3.02
CA CYS A 161 -17.57 21.29 -1.81
C CYS A 161 -19.10 21.39 -1.66
N GLY A 162 -19.84 21.45 -2.78
CA GLY A 162 -21.31 21.54 -2.76
C GLY A 162 -22.03 20.33 -2.15
N ILE A 163 -21.37 19.16 -2.09
CA ILE A 163 -21.89 17.94 -1.46
C ILE A 163 -21.09 17.52 -0.24
N CYS A 164 -20.13 18.35 0.18
CA CYS A 164 -19.25 18.01 1.29
C CYS A 164 -19.96 18.08 2.63
N PRO A 165 -19.95 17.00 3.45
CA PRO A 165 -20.68 16.98 4.72
C PRO A 165 -20.14 17.95 5.77
N VAL A 166 -18.94 18.49 5.56
CA VAL A 166 -18.28 19.44 6.48
C VAL A 166 -18.08 20.82 5.88
N ALA A 167 -18.72 21.12 4.74
CA ALA A 167 -18.50 22.38 3.98
C ALA A 167 -18.76 23.64 4.84
N HIS A 168 -19.82 23.64 5.66
CA HIS A 168 -20.20 24.81 6.45
C HIS A 168 -19.23 25.14 7.61
N GLY A 169 -18.39 24.19 7.99
CA GLY A 169 -17.33 24.39 9.00
C GLY A 169 -15.90 24.35 8.40
N CYS A 170 -15.78 24.33 7.07
CA CYS A 170 -14.51 24.22 6.39
C CYS A 170 -13.92 25.59 6.01
N ALA A 171 -12.71 25.90 6.45
CA ALA A 171 -12.04 27.16 6.16
C ALA A 171 -11.83 27.40 4.65
N SER A 172 -11.70 26.35 3.85
CA SER A 172 -11.49 26.45 2.38
C SER A 172 -12.75 26.13 1.57
N ALA A 173 -13.97 26.15 2.16
CA ALA A 173 -15.18 25.78 1.44
C ALA A 173 -15.45 26.74 0.26
N GLY A 174 -15.51 26.20 -0.96
CA GLY A 174 -15.72 26.98 -2.18
C GLY A 174 -14.49 27.72 -2.74
N GLU A 175 -13.40 27.79 -1.98
CA GLU A 175 -12.18 28.52 -2.34
C GLU A 175 -10.98 27.60 -2.59
N VAL A 176 -11.23 26.35 -3.02
CA VAL A 176 -10.13 25.41 -3.25
C VAL A 176 -9.26 25.86 -4.42
N VAL A 177 -8.15 26.54 -4.10
CA VAL A 177 -7.13 26.93 -5.07
C VAL A 177 -6.39 25.67 -5.53
N VAL A 178 -6.62 25.28 -6.77
CA VAL A 178 -5.86 24.21 -7.41
C VAL A 178 -4.54 24.78 -7.89
N ALA A 179 -3.44 24.38 -7.26
CA ALA A 179 -2.11 24.73 -7.77
C ALA A 179 -1.99 24.33 -9.25
N PRO A 180 -1.50 25.25 -10.13
CA PRO A 180 -1.30 24.91 -11.53
C PRO A 180 -0.41 23.68 -11.64
N ARG A 181 -0.72 22.80 -12.61
CA ARG A 181 0.18 21.68 -12.91
C ARG A 181 1.54 22.27 -13.22
N ALA A 182 2.55 22.01 -12.39
CA ALA A 182 3.90 22.13 -12.88
C ALA A 182 3.94 21.42 -14.24
N ARG A 183 4.41 22.10 -15.28
CA ARG A 183 4.59 21.47 -16.61
C ARG A 183 5.45 20.25 -16.36
N ALA A 184 4.82 19.09 -16.25
CA ALA A 184 5.54 17.84 -16.21
C ALA A 184 6.26 17.77 -17.56
N GLY A 185 7.58 17.80 -17.56
CA GLY A 185 8.37 17.34 -18.69
C GLY A 185 7.79 16.00 -19.13
N ALA A 186 7.95 15.60 -20.37
CA ALA A 186 7.41 14.38 -20.91
C ALA A 186 7.61 13.24 -19.88
N ARG A 187 6.52 12.80 -19.26
CA ARG A 187 6.61 11.70 -18.30
C ARG A 187 7.05 10.47 -19.08
N GLU A 188 8.17 9.89 -18.65
CA GLU A 188 8.58 8.57 -19.11
C GLU A 188 7.36 7.63 -19.07
N ARG A 189 7.08 6.93 -20.16
CA ARG A 189 6.01 5.93 -20.18
C ARG A 189 6.36 4.84 -19.17
N PHE A 190 5.34 4.24 -18.55
CA PHE A 190 5.57 3.20 -17.54
C PHE A 190 6.40 2.05 -18.07
N GLU A 191 6.17 1.67 -19.32
CA GLU A 191 6.88 0.59 -20.05
C GLU A 191 8.37 0.92 -20.26
N ASP A 192 8.73 2.21 -20.28
CA ASP A 192 10.12 2.65 -20.43
C ASP A 192 10.86 2.68 -19.08
N SER A 193 10.13 2.57 -17.96
CA SER A 193 10.71 2.63 -16.62
C SER A 193 11.41 1.33 -16.22
N ASN A 194 12.51 1.45 -15.47
CA ASN A 194 13.19 0.31 -14.86
C ASN A 194 12.25 -0.52 -13.95
N ARG A 195 11.24 0.12 -13.34
CA ARG A 195 10.24 -0.56 -12.50
C ARG A 195 9.41 -1.56 -13.31
N TRP A 196 9.05 -1.23 -14.54
CA TRP A 196 8.33 -2.13 -15.43
C TRP A 196 9.18 -3.37 -15.78
N VAL A 197 10.43 -3.17 -16.19
CA VAL A 197 11.35 -4.27 -16.50
C VAL A 197 11.52 -5.20 -15.31
N ARG A 198 11.76 -4.65 -14.12
CA ARG A 198 11.88 -5.43 -12.87
C ARG A 198 10.62 -6.27 -12.57
N GLY A 199 9.44 -5.71 -12.83
CA GLY A 199 8.17 -6.43 -12.68
C GLY A 199 8.07 -7.62 -13.63
N ARG A 200 8.43 -7.43 -14.91
CA ARG A 200 8.42 -8.46 -15.95
C ARG A 200 9.41 -9.60 -15.67
N VAL A 201 10.60 -9.27 -15.16
CA VAL A 201 11.59 -10.30 -14.77
C VAL A 201 11.05 -11.17 -13.62
N ILE A 202 10.49 -10.57 -12.57
CA ILE A 202 9.91 -11.35 -11.46
C ILE A 202 8.74 -12.20 -11.93
N GLU A 203 7.86 -11.66 -12.78
CA GLU A 203 6.73 -12.37 -13.35
C GLU A 203 7.18 -13.59 -14.16
N ALA A 204 8.18 -13.44 -15.02
CA ALA A 204 8.75 -14.53 -15.80
C ALA A 204 9.34 -15.63 -14.90
N LEU A 205 10.17 -15.24 -13.93
CA LEU A 205 10.76 -16.20 -12.98
C LEU A 205 9.71 -16.89 -12.10
N ALA A 206 8.65 -16.19 -11.71
CA ALA A 206 7.54 -16.76 -10.93
C ALA A 206 6.73 -17.78 -11.75
N ALA A 207 6.64 -17.58 -13.06
CA ALA A 207 5.96 -18.50 -13.98
C ALA A 207 6.86 -19.63 -14.47
N GLY A 208 8.16 -19.65 -14.13
CA GLY A 208 9.13 -20.58 -14.70
C GLY A 208 9.34 -20.40 -16.22
N ALA A 209 9.08 -19.20 -16.70
CA ALA A 209 9.18 -18.83 -18.12
C ALA A 209 10.53 -18.17 -18.42
N ASP A 210 10.85 -18.07 -19.71
CA ASP A 210 12.01 -17.34 -20.20
C ASP A 210 11.91 -15.84 -19.84
N LEU A 211 13.06 -15.18 -19.77
CA LEU A 211 13.12 -13.74 -19.52
C LEU A 211 12.39 -12.97 -20.63
N PRO A 212 11.80 -11.81 -20.30
CA PRO A 212 11.00 -11.05 -21.25
C PRO A 212 11.83 -10.62 -22.47
N GLU A 213 11.32 -10.93 -23.67
CA GLU A 213 11.90 -10.53 -24.95
C GLU A 213 11.57 -9.06 -25.30
N GLY A 214 12.30 -8.52 -26.28
CA GLY A 214 12.08 -7.15 -26.79
C GLY A 214 12.53 -6.02 -25.86
N ILE A 215 13.22 -6.34 -24.78
CA ILE A 215 13.83 -5.37 -23.87
C ILE A 215 15.32 -5.23 -24.25
N GLU A 216 15.78 -3.98 -24.38
CA GLU A 216 17.19 -3.69 -24.60
C GLU A 216 18.06 -4.36 -23.51
N LEU A 217 19.14 -5.04 -23.94
CA LEU A 217 19.98 -5.86 -23.07
C LEU A 217 20.52 -5.08 -21.86
N GLU A 218 20.96 -3.84 -22.06
CA GLU A 218 21.48 -2.98 -20.99
C GLU A 218 20.39 -2.65 -19.94
N ARG A 219 19.17 -2.39 -20.38
CA ARG A 219 18.02 -2.16 -19.47
C ARG A 219 17.69 -3.41 -18.67
N LEU A 220 17.70 -4.57 -19.34
CA LEU A 220 17.41 -5.86 -18.70
C LEU A 220 18.47 -6.18 -17.65
N GLU A 221 19.75 -6.08 -17.96
CA GLU A 221 20.84 -6.32 -17.03
C GLU A 221 20.86 -5.33 -15.87
N ARG A 222 20.54 -4.06 -16.08
CA ARG A 222 20.39 -3.06 -15.04
C ARG A 222 19.25 -3.43 -14.07
N ALA A 223 18.13 -3.89 -14.60
CA ALA A 223 16.99 -4.34 -13.79
C ALA A 223 17.33 -5.59 -12.98
N ILE A 224 17.95 -6.59 -13.59
CA ILE A 224 18.40 -7.84 -12.94
C ILE A 224 19.41 -7.54 -11.86
N SER A 225 20.44 -6.74 -12.13
CA SER A 225 21.44 -6.35 -11.13
C SER A 225 20.80 -5.64 -9.93
N GLY A 226 19.80 -4.79 -10.19
CA GLY A 226 19.02 -4.16 -9.12
C GLY A 226 18.17 -5.16 -8.32
N LEU A 227 17.58 -6.15 -8.98
CA LEU A 227 16.80 -7.21 -8.31
C LEU A 227 17.69 -8.11 -7.45
N VAL A 228 18.87 -8.47 -7.92
CA VAL A 228 19.83 -9.27 -7.15
C VAL A 228 20.31 -8.50 -5.92
N ARG A 229 20.71 -7.24 -6.07
CA ARG A 229 21.10 -6.38 -4.97
C ARG A 229 20.00 -6.21 -3.93
N ASP A 230 18.75 -6.17 -4.36
CA ASP A 230 17.58 -6.05 -3.47
C ASP A 230 17.13 -7.38 -2.85
N GLY A 231 17.80 -8.50 -3.15
CA GLY A 231 17.46 -9.83 -2.65
C GLY A 231 16.16 -10.41 -3.22
N LEU A 232 15.70 -9.89 -4.37
CA LEU A 232 14.46 -10.31 -5.04
C LEU A 232 14.71 -11.41 -6.10
N VAL A 233 15.95 -11.56 -6.53
CA VAL A 233 16.40 -12.58 -7.49
C VAL A 233 17.78 -13.07 -7.05
N VAL A 234 18.05 -14.34 -7.28
CA VAL A 234 19.36 -14.97 -7.06
C VAL A 234 19.94 -15.39 -8.41
N ARG A 235 21.21 -15.07 -8.63
CA ARG A 235 21.98 -15.57 -9.78
C ARG A 235 22.74 -16.82 -9.35
N GLY A 236 22.39 -17.97 -9.88
CA GLY A 236 23.04 -19.26 -9.63
C GLY A 236 23.76 -19.79 -10.87
N PRO A 237 24.41 -20.97 -10.78
CA PRO A 237 25.06 -21.62 -11.92
C PRO A 237 24.09 -21.96 -13.04
N ASP A 238 22.84 -22.28 -12.71
CA ASP A 238 21.79 -22.65 -13.66
C ASP A 238 20.97 -21.43 -14.17
N GLY A 239 21.39 -20.20 -13.83
CA GLY A 239 20.71 -18.98 -14.25
C GLY A 239 20.10 -18.17 -13.11
N LEU A 240 19.05 -17.41 -13.46
CA LEU A 240 18.33 -16.56 -12.51
C LEU A 240 17.15 -17.32 -11.90
N ARG A 241 16.94 -17.13 -10.61
CA ARG A 241 15.78 -17.71 -9.91
C ARG A 241 15.28 -16.79 -8.80
N LEU A 242 14.04 -16.98 -8.37
CA LEU A 242 13.55 -16.37 -7.13
C LEU A 242 14.25 -17.00 -5.92
N PRO A 243 14.44 -16.25 -4.81
CA PRO A 243 14.99 -16.79 -3.57
C PRO A 243 14.12 -17.93 -3.02
N VAL A 244 14.74 -18.89 -2.36
CA VAL A 244 14.04 -20.02 -1.69
C VAL A 244 13.41 -19.55 -0.38
#